data_7ad09bca3a158c8104d641e67ff71c17
#
_entry.id   7ad09bca3a158c8104d641e67ff71c17
#
_cell.length_a   1.000
_cell.length_b   1.000
_cell.length_c   1.000
_cell.angle_alpha   90.00
_cell.angle_beta   90.00
_cell.angle_gamma   90.00
#
_symmetry.space_group_name_H-M   'P 1'
#
loop_
_entity.id
_entity.type
_entity.pdbx_description
1 polymer ?
#
loop_
_entity_poly.entity_id
_entity_poly.type
_entity_poly.pdbx_seq_one_letter_code
_entity_poly.pdbx_strand_id
1 'polypeptide(L)'
;MHDYEPDREDGLCSIRKMLKEAKGIGDFLGEMRDRTFKKYDAFSVGEVFDEKDEEIPDFIGDNGYFSSMFDFEETIWGASDKGWYDCKQITPDAYKKCCFTTQRKIGDIGFVSNIIENHDEPRGVSRYIPEGDCCDASKKMLGGLNFMLRGLPFIYQGQELGMENVKFESIDQVDDISSLDEYKVALEAGCTPEEALKAVSRFSRDNARTPMQWTDGENAGFTTGKPWLKVNANYTKINAESQMNDPESVRSFYKKLIALRKNPEYKETVVYGELEPVWEDVHNLMAYYRKGDKTLLVVGNYQKEPQTCLLYTSPSPRDPKT
;
A
#
# COMPACT_ATOMS: atom_id res chain seq x y z
N MET A 1 19.87 22.33 17.02
CA MET A 1 18.53 22.93 16.80
C MET A 1 18.73 23.94 15.70
N HIS A 2 18.12 23.76 14.56
CA HIS A 2 18.15 24.77 13.50
C HIS A 2 17.05 25.77 13.79
N ASP A 3 17.37 27.05 13.72
CA ASP A 3 16.36 28.11 13.73
C ASP A 3 15.67 28.04 12.37
N TYR A 4 14.37 27.75 12.40
CA TYR A 4 13.56 27.70 11.20
C TYR A 4 13.19 29.12 10.79
N GLU A 5 13.77 29.58 9.69
CA GLU A 5 13.35 30.84 9.10
C GLU A 5 12.14 30.57 8.16
N PRO A 6 11.08 31.38 8.25
CA PRO A 6 9.98 31.31 7.29
C PRO A 6 10.48 31.46 5.86
N ASP A 7 10.10 30.55 4.97
CA ASP A 7 10.47 30.57 3.56
C ASP A 7 9.26 30.66 2.63
N ARG A 8 8.07 30.89 3.21
CA ARG A 8 6.80 31.10 2.52
C ARG A 8 6.24 32.47 2.84
N GLU A 9 5.45 33.02 1.92
CA GLU A 9 4.78 34.34 2.08
C GLU A 9 3.82 34.38 3.27
N ASP A 10 3.25 33.24 3.64
CA ASP A 10 2.36 33.08 4.80
C ASP A 10 3.07 33.01 6.15
N GLY A 11 4.40 33.12 6.16
CA GLY A 11 5.22 33.04 7.37
C GLY A 11 5.50 31.63 7.85
N LEU A 12 5.14 30.59 7.09
CA LEU A 12 5.44 29.17 7.39
C LEU A 12 6.77 28.73 6.77
N CYS A 13 7.31 27.63 7.29
CA CYS A 13 8.49 26.96 6.74
C CYS A 13 8.09 25.78 5.85
N SER A 14 8.81 25.60 4.74
CA SER A 14 8.70 24.37 3.95
C SER A 14 9.36 23.20 4.66
N ILE A 15 8.59 22.21 5.05
CA ILE A 15 9.11 20.99 5.69
C ILE A 15 10.12 20.26 4.80
N ARG A 16 9.89 20.21 3.48
CA ARG A 16 10.79 19.56 2.52
C ARG A 16 12.17 20.21 2.46
N LYS A 17 12.21 21.56 2.45
CA LYS A 17 13.48 22.30 2.50
C LYS A 17 14.23 22.00 3.79
N MET A 18 13.53 22.05 4.90
CA MET A 18 14.04 21.78 6.23
C MET A 18 14.64 20.37 6.34
N LEU A 19 13.96 19.35 5.82
CA LEU A 19 14.43 17.97 5.82
C LEU A 19 15.68 17.79 4.95
N LYS A 20 15.77 18.45 3.80
CA LYS A 20 16.96 18.40 2.93
C LYS A 20 18.21 19.00 3.55
N GLU A 21 18.04 20.00 4.41
CA GLU A 21 19.14 20.68 5.10
C GLU A 21 19.51 20.03 6.44
N ALA A 22 18.64 19.17 6.99
CA ALA A 22 18.87 18.45 8.23
C ALA A 22 20.05 17.46 8.07
N LYS A 23 20.91 17.41 9.08
CA LYS A 23 22.07 16.52 9.15
C LYS A 23 22.10 15.75 10.45
N GLY A 24 22.79 14.61 10.46
CA GLY A 24 23.05 13.83 11.67
C GLY A 24 21.92 12.88 12.07
N ILE A 25 20.87 12.70 11.25
CA ILE A 25 19.81 11.72 11.55
C ILE A 25 20.38 10.30 11.68
N GLY A 26 21.38 9.96 10.87
CA GLY A 26 22.05 8.65 10.91
C GLY A 26 22.73 8.35 12.25
N ASP A 27 23.29 9.38 12.92
CA ASP A 27 23.91 9.22 14.23
C ASP A 27 22.86 8.81 15.28
N PHE A 28 21.69 9.45 15.27
CA PHE A 28 20.58 9.11 16.19
C PHE A 28 19.99 7.74 15.88
N LEU A 29 19.76 7.44 14.61
CA LEU A 29 19.22 6.14 14.18
C LEU A 29 20.19 5.00 14.49
N GLY A 30 21.50 5.23 14.28
CA GLY A 30 22.57 4.30 14.63
C GLY A 30 22.63 4.04 16.13
N GLU A 31 22.58 5.10 16.95
CA GLU A 31 22.55 4.97 18.42
C GLU A 31 21.28 4.21 18.88
N MET A 32 20.12 4.53 18.33
CA MET A 32 18.85 3.84 18.64
C MET A 32 18.95 2.34 18.28
N ARG A 33 19.43 2.02 17.08
CA ARG A 33 19.66 0.63 16.66
C ARG A 33 20.56 -0.10 17.64
N ASP A 34 21.73 0.44 17.95
CA ASP A 34 22.76 -0.26 18.73
C ASP A 34 22.39 -0.36 20.21
N ARG A 35 21.71 0.64 20.78
CA ARG A 35 21.30 0.64 22.19
C ARG A 35 19.97 -0.07 22.45
N THR A 36 19.13 -0.25 21.44
CA THR A 36 17.81 -0.85 21.61
C THR A 36 17.60 -2.05 20.68
N PHE A 37 17.47 -1.89 19.39
CA PHE A 37 17.04 -2.97 18.49
C PHE A 37 17.99 -4.17 18.53
N LYS A 38 19.29 -3.97 18.37
CA LYS A 38 20.27 -5.06 18.45
C LYS A 38 20.32 -5.71 19.83
N LYS A 39 20.16 -4.92 20.90
CA LYS A 39 20.24 -5.44 22.27
C LYS A 39 19.10 -6.38 22.62
N TYR A 40 17.93 -6.16 22.05
CA TYR A 40 16.71 -6.91 22.35
C TYR A 40 16.28 -7.82 21.19
N ASP A 41 17.12 -7.96 20.16
CA ASP A 41 16.78 -8.71 18.94
C ASP A 41 15.42 -8.29 18.38
N ALA A 42 15.19 -6.97 18.35
CA ALA A 42 13.90 -6.41 17.98
C ALA A 42 13.80 -6.25 16.47
N PHE A 43 12.68 -6.69 15.89
CA PHE A 43 12.30 -6.33 14.55
C PHE A 43 11.84 -4.86 14.53
N SER A 44 12.36 -4.07 13.60
CA SER A 44 12.05 -2.65 13.48
C SER A 44 11.70 -2.28 12.05
N VAL A 45 10.78 -1.32 11.89
CA VAL A 45 10.35 -0.82 10.59
C VAL A 45 10.49 0.70 10.56
N GLY A 46 11.15 1.21 9.53
CA GLY A 46 11.30 2.64 9.31
C GLY A 46 10.16 3.19 8.45
N GLU A 47 9.66 4.36 8.81
CA GLU A 47 8.87 5.20 7.94
C GLU A 47 9.81 6.24 7.32
N VAL A 48 10.22 5.99 6.07
CA VAL A 48 11.26 6.75 5.38
C VAL A 48 10.66 7.34 4.11
N PHE A 49 10.88 8.64 3.91
CA PHE A 49 10.42 9.37 2.73
C PHE A 49 11.59 10.11 2.08
N ASP A 50 11.53 10.30 0.77
CA ASP A 50 12.48 11.09 -0.03
C ASP A 50 13.94 10.59 0.11
N GLU A 51 14.16 9.32 0.46
CA GLU A 51 15.49 8.73 0.50
C GLU A 51 16.07 8.59 -0.90
N LYS A 52 17.38 8.74 -1.00
CA LYS A 52 18.10 8.48 -2.25
C LYS A 52 18.48 7.02 -2.34
N ASP A 53 18.64 6.53 -3.57
CA ASP A 53 19.01 5.12 -3.80
C ASP A 53 20.29 4.73 -3.07
N GLU A 54 21.28 5.62 -3.01
CA GLU A 54 22.54 5.40 -2.29
C GLU A 54 22.39 5.33 -0.76
N GLU A 55 21.29 5.85 -0.19
CA GLU A 55 21.02 5.86 1.25
C GLU A 55 20.28 4.60 1.72
N ILE A 56 19.67 3.83 0.80
CA ILE A 56 18.90 2.63 1.14
C ILE A 56 19.68 1.61 1.98
N PRO A 57 20.98 1.32 1.67
CA PRO A 57 21.76 0.40 2.49
C PRO A 57 21.95 0.87 3.93
N ASP A 58 21.93 2.17 4.17
CA ASP A 58 21.99 2.73 5.54
C ASP A 58 20.69 2.48 6.31
N PHE A 59 19.55 2.44 5.62
CA PHE A 59 18.26 2.19 6.25
C PHE A 59 17.99 0.71 6.50
N ILE A 60 18.18 -0.17 5.51
CA ILE A 60 17.72 -1.57 5.55
C ILE A 60 18.77 -2.62 5.12
N GLY A 61 20.01 -2.23 4.86
CA GLY A 61 21.10 -3.18 4.57
C GLY A 61 21.51 -4.01 5.81
N ASP A 62 22.55 -4.81 5.67
CA ASP A 62 23.06 -5.71 6.74
C ASP A 62 23.32 -5.00 8.07
N ASN A 63 23.74 -3.75 8.00
CA ASN A 63 23.95 -2.89 9.17
C ASN A 63 22.97 -1.68 9.18
N GLY A 64 21.86 -1.82 8.52
CA GLY A 64 20.85 -0.78 8.41
C GLY A 64 20.28 -0.35 9.76
N TYR A 65 19.71 0.84 9.82
CA TYR A 65 19.07 1.38 11.01
C TYR A 65 17.85 0.57 11.42
N PHE A 66 17.14 0.01 10.44
CA PHE A 66 15.90 -0.76 10.60
C PHE A 66 16.02 -2.15 9.97
N SER A 67 15.19 -3.06 10.41
CA SER A 67 15.05 -4.39 9.80
C SER A 67 14.34 -4.34 8.44
N SER A 68 13.48 -3.34 8.25
CA SER A 68 12.72 -3.08 7.03
C SER A 68 12.28 -1.61 7.00
N MET A 69 11.85 -1.12 5.86
CA MET A 69 11.19 0.19 5.74
C MET A 69 9.97 0.06 4.83
N PHE A 70 9.00 0.96 4.99
CA PHE A 70 7.87 1.06 4.07
C PHE A 70 8.31 1.65 2.73
N ASP A 71 7.62 1.24 1.68
CA ASP A 71 7.70 1.85 0.37
C ASP A 71 6.47 2.74 0.17
N PHE A 72 6.72 3.99 -0.20
CA PHE A 72 5.70 5.00 -0.43
C PHE A 72 5.71 5.56 -1.85
N GLU A 73 6.39 4.92 -2.79
CA GLU A 73 6.50 5.39 -4.19
C GLU A 73 5.11 5.62 -4.81
N GLU A 74 4.14 4.74 -4.54
CA GLU A 74 2.78 4.89 -5.03
C GLU A 74 1.98 5.97 -4.31
N THR A 75 2.36 6.37 -3.08
CA THR A 75 1.65 7.40 -2.32
C THR A 75 1.92 8.80 -2.88
N ILE A 76 3.11 9.02 -3.41
CA ILE A 76 3.50 10.29 -4.02
C ILE A 76 3.11 10.39 -5.49
N TRP A 77 2.79 9.24 -6.12
CA TRP A 77 2.40 9.25 -7.53
C TRP A 77 1.07 9.97 -7.75
N GLY A 78 1.07 10.93 -8.65
CA GLY A 78 -0.12 11.72 -8.95
C GLY A 78 -0.43 12.82 -7.93
N ALA A 79 0.38 12.95 -6.86
CA ALA A 79 0.27 14.06 -5.92
C ALA A 79 0.39 15.42 -6.64
N SER A 80 -0.24 16.44 -6.09
CA SER A 80 -0.21 17.81 -6.59
C SER A 80 0.10 18.79 -5.48
N ASP A 81 0.96 19.76 -5.76
CA ASP A 81 1.23 20.87 -4.83
C ASP A 81 0.05 21.84 -4.69
N LYS A 82 -0.98 21.69 -5.52
CA LYS A 82 -2.20 22.52 -5.46
C LYS A 82 -3.23 21.99 -4.45
N GLY A 83 -3.12 20.72 -4.06
CA GLY A 83 -4.05 20.06 -3.15
C GLY A 83 -4.72 18.82 -3.74
N TRP A 84 -5.51 18.13 -2.92
CA TRP A 84 -6.13 16.85 -3.28
C TRP A 84 -7.12 16.94 -4.45
N TYR A 85 -7.74 18.09 -4.68
CA TYR A 85 -8.65 18.29 -5.80
C TYR A 85 -7.97 18.16 -7.17
N ASP A 86 -6.67 18.42 -7.24
CA ASP A 86 -5.85 18.35 -8.47
C ASP A 86 -5.08 17.02 -8.57
N CYS A 87 -5.11 16.17 -7.52
CA CYS A 87 -4.43 14.89 -7.52
C CYS A 87 -5.03 13.93 -8.55
N LYS A 88 -4.14 13.20 -9.25
CA LYS A 88 -4.52 12.19 -10.23
C LYS A 88 -4.86 10.86 -9.55
N GLN A 89 -5.80 10.13 -10.14
CA GLN A 89 -6.04 8.76 -9.75
C GLN A 89 -4.88 7.87 -10.21
N ILE A 90 -4.38 7.02 -9.33
CA ILE A 90 -3.39 6.03 -9.73
C ILE A 90 -4.06 5.01 -10.66
N THR A 91 -3.42 4.76 -11.80
CA THR A 91 -3.87 3.73 -12.74
C THR A 91 -3.20 2.39 -12.45
N PRO A 92 -3.74 1.25 -12.91
CA PRO A 92 -3.07 -0.04 -12.77
C PRO A 92 -1.63 -0.04 -13.32
N ASP A 93 -1.37 0.64 -14.43
CA ASP A 93 -0.01 0.75 -14.99
C ASP A 93 0.91 1.63 -14.14
N ALA A 94 0.37 2.68 -13.53
CA ALA A 94 1.14 3.50 -12.60
C ALA A 94 1.51 2.71 -11.33
N TYR A 95 0.53 1.99 -10.75
CA TYR A 95 0.77 1.11 -9.60
C TYR A 95 1.82 0.03 -9.92
N LYS A 96 1.68 -0.67 -11.06
CA LYS A 96 2.67 -1.62 -11.57
C LYS A 96 4.06 -1.00 -11.65
N LYS A 97 4.17 0.19 -12.25
CA LYS A 97 5.44 0.90 -12.41
C LYS A 97 6.07 1.24 -11.05
N CYS A 98 5.29 1.78 -10.10
CA CYS A 98 5.76 2.06 -8.76
C CYS A 98 6.32 0.80 -8.09
N CYS A 99 5.54 -0.28 -8.04
CA CYS A 99 5.98 -1.55 -7.46
C CYS A 99 7.28 -2.06 -8.09
N PHE A 100 7.41 -2.05 -9.40
CA PHE A 100 8.61 -2.56 -10.07
C PHE A 100 9.81 -1.63 -9.91
N THR A 101 9.60 -0.31 -9.84
CA THR A 101 10.65 0.65 -9.51
C THR A 101 11.24 0.35 -8.13
N THR A 102 10.40 0.22 -7.12
CA THR A 102 10.84 -0.14 -5.77
C THR A 102 11.55 -1.49 -5.73
N GLN A 103 11.00 -2.52 -6.39
CA GLN A 103 11.64 -3.84 -6.39
C GLN A 103 13.03 -3.82 -7.01
N ARG A 104 13.26 -3.02 -8.06
CA ARG A 104 14.59 -2.83 -8.67
C ARG A 104 15.54 -2.02 -7.78
N LYS A 105 15.02 -0.95 -7.18
CA LYS A 105 15.74 -0.05 -6.26
C LYS A 105 16.24 -0.80 -5.03
N ILE A 106 15.39 -1.62 -4.42
CA ILE A 106 15.73 -2.41 -3.23
C ILE A 106 16.63 -3.61 -3.58
N GLY A 107 16.35 -4.31 -4.68
CA GLY A 107 17.16 -5.47 -5.10
C GLY A 107 17.46 -6.44 -3.96
N ASP A 108 18.72 -6.73 -3.74
CA ASP A 108 19.21 -7.62 -2.67
C ASP A 108 19.67 -6.89 -1.41
N ILE A 109 19.53 -5.56 -1.34
CA ILE A 109 19.96 -4.75 -0.19
C ILE A 109 19.25 -5.18 1.09
N GLY A 110 17.94 -5.45 1.01
CA GLY A 110 17.15 -5.80 2.19
C GLY A 110 15.73 -6.23 1.84
N PHE A 111 14.82 -6.09 2.79
CA PHE A 111 13.39 -6.35 2.62
C PHE A 111 12.59 -5.06 2.86
N VAL A 112 11.81 -4.67 1.88
CA VAL A 112 10.82 -3.60 2.02
C VAL A 112 9.53 -4.13 2.63
N SER A 113 8.85 -3.31 3.42
CA SER A 113 7.51 -3.59 3.95
C SER A 113 6.46 -3.20 2.92
N ASN A 114 5.91 -4.20 2.22
CA ASN A 114 4.90 -3.99 1.18
C ASN A 114 3.55 -3.69 1.81
N ILE A 115 2.95 -2.55 1.47
CA ILE A 115 1.61 -2.13 1.91
C ILE A 115 0.75 -1.72 0.71
N ILE A 116 -0.56 -1.76 0.86
CA ILE A 116 -1.52 -1.13 -0.04
C ILE A 116 -2.42 -0.14 0.70
N GLU A 117 -2.43 -0.18 2.00
CA GLU A 117 -3.16 0.74 2.87
C GLU A 117 -2.57 0.72 4.28
N ASN A 118 -2.76 1.81 5.00
CA ASN A 118 -2.43 1.97 6.41
C ASN A 118 -3.40 2.96 7.07
N HIS A 119 -3.12 3.40 8.31
CA HIS A 119 -3.96 4.35 9.05
C HIS A 119 -3.87 5.80 8.54
N ASP A 120 -2.95 6.11 7.65
CA ASP A 120 -2.74 7.44 7.07
C ASP A 120 -3.07 7.51 5.57
N GLU A 121 -3.58 6.41 5.00
CA GLU A 121 -3.95 6.31 3.60
C GLU A 121 -5.42 5.87 3.44
N PRO A 122 -6.07 6.17 2.32
CA PRO A 122 -7.39 5.60 2.02
C PRO A 122 -7.33 4.08 1.86
N ARG A 123 -8.46 3.41 1.81
CA ARG A 123 -8.54 1.96 1.56
C ARG A 123 -7.93 1.60 0.20
N GLY A 124 -7.00 0.66 0.19
CA GLY A 124 -6.24 0.29 -1.00
C GLY A 124 -7.11 -0.17 -2.18
N VAL A 125 -8.17 -0.93 -1.91
CA VAL A 125 -9.11 -1.36 -2.96
C VAL A 125 -9.84 -0.19 -3.62
N SER A 126 -10.09 0.90 -2.90
CA SER A 126 -10.71 2.12 -3.43
C SER A 126 -9.71 3.03 -4.13
N ARG A 127 -8.41 2.85 -3.85
CA ARG A 127 -7.34 3.65 -4.43
C ARG A 127 -6.80 3.06 -5.72
N TYR A 128 -6.55 1.73 -5.75
CA TYR A 128 -5.80 1.05 -6.80
C TYR A 128 -6.66 0.26 -7.78
N ILE A 129 -7.91 -0.01 -7.46
CA ILE A 129 -8.85 -0.62 -8.39
C ILE A 129 -9.62 0.50 -9.11
N PRO A 130 -9.71 0.48 -10.46
CA PRO A 130 -10.49 1.47 -11.19
C PRO A 130 -11.93 1.57 -10.70
N GLU A 131 -12.47 2.79 -10.70
CA GLU A 131 -13.85 3.04 -10.30
C GLU A 131 -14.82 2.20 -11.14
N GLY A 132 -15.74 1.50 -10.48
CA GLY A 132 -16.70 0.60 -11.11
C GLY A 132 -16.22 -0.84 -11.32
N ASP A 133 -14.93 -1.12 -11.10
CA ASP A 133 -14.35 -2.48 -11.27
C ASP A 133 -14.10 -3.17 -9.90
N CYS A 134 -14.47 -2.52 -8.79
CA CYS A 134 -14.29 -3.07 -7.45
C CYS A 134 -15.26 -4.22 -7.18
N CYS A 135 -14.71 -5.42 -7.07
CA CYS A 135 -15.42 -6.65 -6.73
C CYS A 135 -14.46 -7.61 -6.00
N ASP A 136 -14.98 -8.73 -5.48
CA ASP A 136 -14.13 -9.67 -4.74
C ASP A 136 -12.96 -10.23 -5.57
N ALA A 137 -13.14 -10.41 -6.86
CA ALA A 137 -12.07 -10.88 -7.75
C ALA A 137 -10.95 -9.85 -7.86
N SER A 138 -11.28 -8.57 -8.07
CA SER A 138 -10.29 -7.49 -8.18
C SER A 138 -9.61 -7.18 -6.84
N LYS A 139 -10.34 -7.30 -5.71
CA LYS A 139 -9.77 -7.19 -4.35
C LYS A 139 -8.75 -8.30 -4.07
N LYS A 140 -9.08 -9.53 -4.41
CA LYS A 140 -8.16 -10.68 -4.31
C LYS A 140 -6.95 -10.51 -5.22
N MET A 141 -7.15 -10.05 -6.45
CA MET A 141 -6.08 -9.79 -7.41
C MET A 141 -5.09 -8.76 -6.86
N LEU A 142 -5.58 -7.59 -6.42
CA LEU A 142 -4.73 -6.54 -5.83
C LEU A 142 -3.97 -7.07 -4.60
N GLY A 143 -4.68 -7.75 -3.69
CA GLY A 143 -4.06 -8.36 -2.50
C GLY A 143 -3.00 -9.39 -2.86
N GLY A 144 -3.25 -10.24 -3.85
CA GLY A 144 -2.30 -11.24 -4.34
C GLY A 144 -1.07 -10.63 -4.99
N LEU A 145 -1.25 -9.64 -5.86
CA LEU A 145 -0.16 -8.91 -6.51
C LEU A 145 0.78 -8.26 -5.50
N ASN A 146 0.22 -7.57 -4.50
CA ASN A 146 1.04 -6.94 -3.46
C ASN A 146 1.71 -7.97 -2.52
N PHE A 147 0.96 -8.96 -2.05
CA PHE A 147 1.46 -9.98 -1.11
C PHE A 147 2.62 -10.80 -1.67
N MET A 148 2.63 -11.03 -2.97
CA MET A 148 3.64 -11.82 -3.66
C MET A 148 4.88 -11.02 -4.11
N LEU A 149 4.92 -9.70 -3.92
CA LEU A 149 6.14 -8.91 -4.08
C LEU A 149 7.24 -9.41 -3.14
N ARG A 150 8.50 -9.23 -3.53
CA ARG A 150 9.62 -9.51 -2.63
C ARG A 150 9.62 -8.48 -1.49
N GLY A 151 9.60 -8.96 -0.25
CA GLY A 151 9.48 -8.09 0.92
C GLY A 151 8.64 -8.72 2.02
N LEU A 152 8.21 -7.87 2.94
CA LEU A 152 7.38 -8.24 4.08
C LEU A 152 5.96 -7.69 3.84
N PRO A 153 4.97 -8.54 3.59
CA PRO A 153 3.60 -8.07 3.40
C PRO A 153 3.00 -7.62 4.74
N PHE A 154 2.57 -6.37 4.79
CA PHE A 154 1.81 -5.81 5.89
C PHE A 154 0.33 -5.76 5.46
N ILE A 155 -0.52 -6.38 6.23
CA ILE A 155 -1.96 -6.43 6.00
C ILE A 155 -2.61 -5.54 7.05
N TYR A 156 -3.17 -4.41 6.61
CA TYR A 156 -3.87 -3.50 7.49
C TYR A 156 -5.25 -4.07 7.88
N GLN A 157 -5.73 -3.75 9.09
CA GLN A 157 -7.03 -4.22 9.57
C GLN A 157 -8.17 -3.86 8.61
N GLY A 158 -8.96 -4.87 8.21
CA GLY A 158 -10.04 -4.72 7.24
C GLY A 158 -9.63 -4.90 5.78
N GLN A 159 -8.34 -4.84 5.46
CA GLN A 159 -7.82 -5.15 4.13
C GLN A 159 -8.16 -6.59 3.74
N GLU A 160 -8.05 -7.53 4.68
CA GLU A 160 -8.36 -8.95 4.50
C GLU A 160 -9.85 -9.22 4.26
N LEU A 161 -10.70 -8.25 4.59
CA LEU A 161 -12.14 -8.28 4.28
C LEU A 161 -12.48 -7.58 2.98
N GLY A 162 -11.53 -6.82 2.43
CA GLY A 162 -11.76 -5.95 1.29
C GLY A 162 -12.63 -4.74 1.64
N MET A 163 -12.44 -4.16 2.83
CA MET A 163 -13.11 -2.90 3.24
C MET A 163 -12.77 -1.79 2.25
N GLU A 164 -13.75 -0.94 1.97
CA GLU A 164 -13.70 0.14 1.00
C GLU A 164 -13.77 1.50 1.69
N ASN A 165 -13.45 2.56 0.94
CA ASN A 165 -13.68 3.94 1.40
C ASN A 165 -15.14 4.15 1.77
N VAL A 166 -15.36 4.95 2.82
CA VAL A 166 -16.69 5.41 3.19
C VAL A 166 -17.14 6.54 2.28
N LYS A 167 -18.42 6.59 1.93
CA LYS A 167 -18.98 7.73 1.24
C LYS A 167 -19.41 8.80 2.26
N PHE A 168 -18.72 9.93 2.28
CA PHE A 168 -19.15 11.09 3.04
C PHE A 168 -20.24 11.83 2.28
N GLU A 169 -21.28 12.27 3.00
CA GLU A 169 -22.42 13.03 2.49
C GLU A 169 -22.30 14.53 2.80
N SER A 170 -21.48 14.85 3.82
CA SER A 170 -21.17 16.20 4.27
C SER A 170 -19.78 16.22 4.85
N ILE A 171 -19.12 17.38 4.78
CA ILE A 171 -17.82 17.61 5.42
C ILE A 171 -17.90 17.46 6.94
N ASP A 172 -19.06 17.66 7.56
CA ASP A 172 -19.28 17.48 9.01
C ASP A 172 -19.12 16.03 9.47
N GLN A 173 -19.06 15.08 8.55
CA GLN A 173 -18.80 13.66 8.84
C GLN A 173 -17.31 13.32 8.87
N VAL A 174 -16.46 14.27 8.53
CA VAL A 174 -15.00 14.12 8.46
C VAL A 174 -14.38 14.71 9.72
N ASP A 175 -13.47 13.96 10.34
CA ASP A 175 -12.76 14.37 11.56
C ASP A 175 -11.25 14.63 11.32
N ASP A 176 -10.68 14.06 10.28
CA ASP A 176 -9.28 14.24 9.92
C ASP A 176 -8.97 15.70 9.53
N ILE A 177 -8.07 16.33 10.30
CA ILE A 177 -7.71 17.75 10.14
C ILE A 177 -7.14 18.03 8.73
N SER A 178 -6.31 17.13 8.18
CA SER A 178 -5.76 17.30 6.83
C SER A 178 -6.88 17.32 5.79
N SER A 179 -7.88 16.48 5.96
CA SER A 179 -9.06 16.44 5.08
C SER A 179 -9.89 17.72 5.15
N LEU A 180 -10.04 18.28 6.35
CA LEU A 180 -10.75 19.56 6.55
C LEU A 180 -10.01 20.74 5.93
N ASP A 181 -8.68 20.73 5.99
CA ASP A 181 -7.85 21.76 5.37
C ASP A 181 -7.85 21.63 3.84
N GLU A 182 -7.71 20.42 3.31
CA GLU A 182 -7.79 20.17 1.87
C GLU A 182 -9.17 20.51 1.27
N TYR A 183 -10.24 20.35 2.04
CA TYR A 183 -11.57 20.82 1.65
C TYR A 183 -11.60 22.34 1.44
N LYS A 184 -10.98 23.10 2.37
CA LYS A 184 -10.87 24.57 2.26
C LYS A 184 -10.02 24.97 1.06
N VAL A 185 -8.87 24.34 0.87
CA VAL A 185 -7.97 24.54 -0.27
C VAL A 185 -8.72 24.35 -1.60
N ALA A 186 -9.54 23.30 -1.71
CA ALA A 186 -10.34 23.05 -2.89
C ALA A 186 -11.38 24.17 -3.14
N LEU A 187 -12.08 24.64 -2.09
CA LEU A 187 -13.04 25.74 -2.20
C LEU A 187 -12.35 27.05 -2.60
N GLU A 188 -11.20 27.37 -2.02
CA GLU A 188 -10.41 28.56 -2.35
C GLU A 188 -9.89 28.50 -3.79
N ALA A 189 -9.62 27.31 -4.31
CA ALA A 189 -9.27 27.09 -5.71
C ALA A 189 -10.46 27.21 -6.68
N GLY A 190 -11.70 27.41 -6.17
CA GLY A 190 -12.91 27.59 -6.96
C GLY A 190 -13.72 26.31 -7.21
N CYS A 191 -13.38 25.19 -6.58
CA CYS A 191 -14.19 23.99 -6.62
C CYS A 191 -15.54 24.19 -5.92
N THR A 192 -16.58 23.54 -6.42
CA THR A 192 -17.86 23.48 -5.72
C THR A 192 -17.72 22.65 -4.42
N PRO A 193 -18.61 22.83 -3.42
CA PRO A 193 -18.61 22.00 -2.22
C PRO A 193 -18.67 20.48 -2.51
N GLU A 194 -19.37 20.10 -3.56
CA GLU A 194 -19.50 18.70 -3.99
C GLU A 194 -18.17 18.16 -4.55
N GLU A 195 -17.48 18.94 -5.38
CA GLU A 195 -16.16 18.58 -5.92
C GLU A 195 -15.11 18.51 -4.81
N ALA A 196 -15.10 19.46 -3.89
CA ALA A 196 -14.23 19.46 -2.73
C ALA A 196 -14.48 18.25 -1.83
N LEU A 197 -15.75 17.91 -1.54
CA LEU A 197 -16.11 16.73 -0.75
C LEU A 197 -15.74 15.42 -1.47
N LYS A 198 -15.85 15.37 -2.79
CA LYS A 198 -15.42 14.22 -3.60
C LYS A 198 -13.92 13.98 -3.48
N ALA A 199 -13.11 15.04 -3.56
CA ALA A 199 -11.66 14.96 -3.39
C ALA A 199 -11.30 14.46 -1.98
N VAL A 200 -11.90 15.04 -0.95
CA VAL A 200 -11.71 14.60 0.45
C VAL A 200 -12.14 13.14 0.64
N SER A 201 -13.31 12.73 0.16
CA SER A 201 -13.80 11.35 0.27
C SER A 201 -12.85 10.34 -0.35
N ARG A 202 -12.07 10.76 -1.34
CA ARG A 202 -11.11 9.91 -2.03
C ARG A 202 -9.82 9.71 -1.26
N PHE A 203 -9.31 10.75 -0.58
CA PHE A 203 -7.98 10.75 0.02
C PHE A 203 -7.97 10.81 1.54
N SER A 204 -9.11 11.05 2.20
CA SER A 204 -9.19 11.15 3.65
C SER A 204 -8.66 9.90 4.37
N ARG A 205 -7.83 10.13 5.39
CA ARG A 205 -7.36 9.10 6.32
C ARG A 205 -8.50 8.48 7.13
N ASP A 206 -9.61 9.18 7.29
CA ASP A 206 -10.80 8.65 7.99
C ASP A 206 -11.35 7.39 7.33
N ASN A 207 -11.12 7.21 6.02
CA ASN A 207 -11.49 5.98 5.31
C ASN A 207 -10.90 4.72 5.96
N ALA A 208 -9.61 4.78 6.34
CA ALA A 208 -8.91 3.66 6.98
C ALA A 208 -9.19 3.56 8.48
N ARG A 209 -9.73 4.63 9.09
CA ARG A 209 -10.01 4.73 10.53
C ARG A 209 -11.47 4.44 10.89
N THR A 210 -12.31 4.16 9.89
CA THR A 210 -13.70 3.74 10.11
C THR A 210 -13.75 2.46 10.97
N PRO A 211 -14.83 2.25 11.75
CA PRO A 211 -14.99 1.05 12.55
C PRO A 211 -14.80 -0.23 11.74
N MET A 212 -14.06 -1.19 12.32
CA MET A 212 -13.90 -2.52 11.75
C MET A 212 -15.25 -3.21 11.61
N GLN A 213 -15.49 -3.81 10.46
CA GLN A 213 -16.76 -4.44 10.11
C GLN A 213 -16.75 -5.92 10.56
N TRP A 214 -17.23 -6.17 11.77
CA TRP A 214 -17.25 -7.52 12.36
C TRP A 214 -18.45 -8.34 11.93
N THR A 215 -19.65 -7.73 11.97
CA THR A 215 -20.92 -8.40 11.68
C THR A 215 -21.83 -7.47 10.87
N ASP A 216 -22.98 -7.98 10.46
CA ASP A 216 -24.07 -7.20 9.85
C ASP A 216 -25.01 -6.52 10.90
N GLY A 217 -24.71 -6.66 12.18
CA GLY A 217 -25.46 -6.05 13.28
C GLY A 217 -25.18 -4.55 13.45
N GLU A 218 -25.85 -3.94 14.43
CA GLU A 218 -25.72 -2.52 14.73
C GLU A 218 -24.25 -2.09 14.88
N ASN A 219 -23.91 -0.93 14.29
CA ASN A 219 -22.56 -0.40 14.26
C ASN A 219 -21.50 -1.40 13.73
N ALA A 220 -21.89 -2.28 12.80
CA ALA A 220 -21.06 -3.36 12.26
C ALA A 220 -20.52 -4.32 13.35
N GLY A 221 -21.21 -4.45 14.48
CA GLY A 221 -20.73 -5.22 15.64
C GLY A 221 -19.50 -4.63 16.33
N PHE A 222 -19.10 -3.39 15.99
CA PHE A 222 -17.90 -2.76 16.53
C PHE A 222 -18.11 -2.22 17.95
N THR A 223 -19.25 -1.57 18.20
CA THR A 223 -19.57 -0.97 19.49
C THR A 223 -21.06 -0.93 19.76
N THR A 224 -21.45 -0.95 21.02
CA THR A 224 -22.82 -0.69 21.49
C THR A 224 -23.08 0.79 21.76
N GLY A 225 -22.04 1.63 21.74
CA GLY A 225 -22.12 3.08 21.89
C GLY A 225 -22.07 3.81 20.54
N LYS A 226 -21.96 5.13 20.58
CA LYS A 226 -21.76 5.96 19.38
C LYS A 226 -20.34 5.74 18.84
N PRO A 227 -20.15 5.29 17.59
CA PRO A 227 -18.83 5.20 16.99
C PRO A 227 -18.19 6.57 16.88
N TRP A 228 -16.85 6.64 16.95
CA TRP A 228 -16.11 7.87 16.67
C TRP A 228 -16.36 8.35 15.24
N LEU A 229 -16.06 7.52 14.25
CA LEU A 229 -16.29 7.82 12.83
C LEU A 229 -17.53 7.09 12.30
N LYS A 230 -18.03 7.55 11.16
CA LYS A 230 -19.13 6.93 10.43
C LYS A 230 -18.83 5.47 10.11
N VAL A 231 -19.73 4.57 10.44
CA VAL A 231 -19.68 3.18 9.97
C VAL A 231 -19.98 3.15 8.47
N ASN A 232 -19.15 2.48 7.69
CA ASN A 232 -19.39 2.33 6.25
C ASN A 232 -20.66 1.51 6.01
N ALA A 233 -21.61 2.04 5.26
CA ALA A 233 -22.92 1.41 5.04
C ALA A 233 -22.86 0.03 4.38
N ASN A 234 -21.73 -0.31 3.75
CA ASN A 234 -21.54 -1.62 3.13
C ASN A 234 -21.22 -2.77 4.13
N TYR A 235 -21.18 -2.48 5.45
CA TYR A 235 -20.89 -3.47 6.49
C TYR A 235 -21.87 -4.66 6.48
N THR A 236 -23.09 -4.46 5.99
CA THR A 236 -24.08 -5.53 5.84
C THR A 236 -23.70 -6.60 4.81
N LYS A 237 -22.72 -6.27 3.93
CA LYS A 237 -22.22 -7.16 2.87
C LYS A 237 -20.75 -7.53 3.07
N ILE A 238 -19.95 -6.57 3.54
CA ILE A 238 -18.52 -6.74 3.78
C ILE A 238 -18.29 -6.74 5.28
N ASN A 239 -18.16 -7.92 5.87
CA ASN A 239 -17.87 -8.09 7.28
C ASN A 239 -17.17 -9.41 7.57
N ALA A 240 -16.55 -9.52 8.74
CA ALA A 240 -15.78 -10.70 9.11
C ALA A 240 -16.64 -11.95 9.24
N GLU A 241 -17.83 -11.83 9.84
CA GLU A 241 -18.73 -12.96 10.10
C GLU A 241 -19.20 -13.61 8.81
N SER A 242 -19.63 -12.82 7.82
CA SER A 242 -20.08 -13.33 6.51
C SER A 242 -18.98 -14.06 5.74
N GLN A 243 -17.73 -13.65 5.94
CA GLN A 243 -16.56 -14.21 5.24
C GLN A 243 -15.89 -15.36 6.00
N MET A 244 -16.26 -15.62 7.24
CA MET A 244 -15.56 -16.58 8.10
C MET A 244 -15.57 -18.01 7.55
N ASN A 245 -16.70 -18.43 7.02
CA ASN A 245 -16.92 -19.79 6.53
C ASN A 245 -17.06 -19.87 4.99
N ASP A 246 -16.88 -18.76 4.30
CA ASP A 246 -16.90 -18.72 2.84
C ASP A 246 -15.48 -18.99 2.27
N PRO A 247 -15.25 -20.16 1.61
CA PRO A 247 -13.94 -20.50 1.05
C PRO A 247 -13.54 -19.58 -0.11
N GLU A 248 -14.49 -18.90 -0.74
CA GLU A 248 -14.29 -18.00 -1.86
C GLU A 248 -14.21 -16.53 -1.45
N SER A 249 -14.35 -16.20 -0.17
CA SER A 249 -14.24 -14.83 0.35
C SER A 249 -12.85 -14.23 0.17
N VAL A 250 -12.75 -12.90 0.24
CA VAL A 250 -11.48 -12.17 0.26
C VAL A 250 -10.63 -12.62 1.45
N ARG A 251 -11.23 -12.78 2.63
CA ARG A 251 -10.56 -13.26 3.84
C ARG A 251 -9.96 -14.66 3.64
N SER A 252 -10.70 -15.59 3.07
CA SER A 252 -10.21 -16.94 2.81
C SER A 252 -9.06 -16.94 1.79
N PHE A 253 -9.07 -16.03 0.84
CA PHE A 253 -7.96 -15.83 -0.08
C PHE A 253 -6.68 -15.36 0.63
N TYR A 254 -6.76 -14.36 1.52
CA TYR A 254 -5.61 -13.94 2.34
C TYR A 254 -5.07 -15.08 3.22
N LYS A 255 -5.95 -15.91 3.78
CA LYS A 255 -5.50 -17.13 4.50
C LYS A 255 -4.72 -18.08 3.60
N LYS A 256 -5.16 -18.28 2.35
CA LYS A 256 -4.44 -19.08 1.35
C LYS A 256 -3.07 -18.48 1.02
N LEU A 257 -2.95 -17.17 0.86
CA LEU A 257 -1.67 -16.46 0.63
C LEU A 257 -0.71 -16.64 1.82
N ILE A 258 -1.19 -16.47 3.04
CA ILE A 258 -0.38 -16.67 4.26
C ILE A 258 0.08 -18.13 4.36
N ALA A 259 -0.81 -19.07 4.07
CA ALA A 259 -0.47 -20.50 4.06
C ALA A 259 0.59 -20.82 3.01
N LEU A 260 0.48 -20.25 1.80
CA LEU A 260 1.48 -20.42 0.74
C LEU A 260 2.87 -19.90 1.19
N ARG A 261 2.91 -18.71 1.79
CA ARG A 261 4.18 -18.12 2.29
C ARG A 261 4.84 -18.97 3.39
N LYS A 262 4.05 -19.70 4.18
CA LYS A 262 4.53 -20.60 5.24
C LYS A 262 4.79 -22.03 4.75
N ASN A 263 4.35 -22.38 3.56
CA ASN A 263 4.48 -23.74 3.03
C ASN A 263 5.96 -24.07 2.76
N PRO A 264 6.53 -25.13 3.35
CA PRO A 264 7.93 -25.51 3.18
C PRO A 264 8.37 -25.68 1.72
N GLU A 265 7.45 -26.08 0.84
CA GLU A 265 7.74 -26.29 -0.58
C GLU A 265 7.95 -24.99 -1.36
N TYR A 266 7.30 -23.89 -0.94
CA TYR A 266 7.29 -22.61 -1.67
C TYR A 266 7.95 -21.47 -0.89
N LYS A 267 8.18 -21.65 0.41
CA LYS A 267 8.65 -20.61 1.31
C LYS A 267 9.92 -19.91 0.79
N GLU A 268 10.93 -20.66 0.37
CA GLU A 268 12.18 -20.09 -0.13
C GLU A 268 11.94 -19.20 -1.34
N THR A 269 11.14 -19.65 -2.29
CA THR A 269 10.79 -18.84 -3.48
C THR A 269 9.92 -17.65 -3.12
N VAL A 270 8.87 -17.80 -2.29
CA VAL A 270 7.94 -16.73 -1.97
C VAL A 270 8.58 -15.65 -1.09
N VAL A 271 9.46 -16.04 -0.17
CA VAL A 271 10.11 -15.08 0.75
C VAL A 271 11.36 -14.47 0.13
N TYR A 272 12.28 -15.30 -0.33
CA TYR A 272 13.63 -14.89 -0.72
C TYR A 272 13.86 -14.85 -2.23
N GLY A 273 13.00 -15.48 -3.02
CA GLY A 273 13.16 -15.55 -4.49
C GLY A 273 13.27 -14.17 -5.12
N GLU A 274 14.09 -14.09 -6.17
CA GLU A 274 14.21 -12.89 -6.99
C GLU A 274 12.88 -12.53 -7.64
N LEU A 275 12.60 -11.25 -7.79
CA LEU A 275 11.44 -10.74 -8.52
C LEU A 275 11.91 -10.26 -9.90
N GLU A 276 11.35 -10.84 -10.95
CA GLU A 276 11.61 -10.44 -12.34
C GLU A 276 10.32 -10.04 -13.02
N PRO A 277 10.13 -8.74 -13.31
CA PRO A 277 8.99 -8.25 -14.06
C PRO A 277 8.94 -8.85 -15.47
N VAL A 278 7.73 -9.17 -15.95
CA VAL A 278 7.49 -9.64 -17.33
C VAL A 278 6.30 -8.91 -17.91
N TRP A 279 6.28 -8.75 -19.24
CA TRP A 279 5.22 -8.09 -20.00
C TRP A 279 4.90 -6.69 -19.47
N GLU A 280 5.93 -5.94 -19.08
CA GLU A 280 5.77 -4.61 -18.50
C GLU A 280 5.05 -3.63 -19.40
N ASP A 281 5.25 -3.76 -20.72
CA ASP A 281 4.62 -2.90 -21.73
C ASP A 281 3.15 -3.25 -22.01
N VAL A 282 2.64 -4.35 -21.47
CA VAL A 282 1.24 -4.73 -21.64
C VAL A 282 0.37 -3.87 -20.73
N HIS A 283 -0.50 -3.06 -21.36
CA HIS A 283 -1.40 -2.13 -20.68
C HIS A 283 -2.35 -2.88 -19.73
N ASN A 284 -2.52 -2.36 -18.51
CA ASN A 284 -3.40 -2.92 -17.49
C ASN A 284 -3.17 -4.42 -17.19
N LEU A 285 -1.94 -4.89 -17.33
CA LEU A 285 -1.48 -6.21 -16.91
C LEU A 285 -0.27 -6.03 -15.98
N MET A 286 -0.31 -6.60 -14.80
CA MET A 286 0.84 -6.69 -13.91
C MET A 286 1.26 -8.15 -13.79
N ALA A 287 2.50 -8.45 -14.19
CA ALA A 287 3.03 -9.80 -14.13
C ALA A 287 4.51 -9.83 -13.79
N TYR A 288 4.91 -10.82 -13.00
CA TYR A 288 6.30 -11.02 -12.61
C TYR A 288 6.55 -12.46 -12.19
N TYR A 289 7.78 -12.90 -12.35
CA TYR A 289 8.26 -14.13 -11.75
C TYR A 289 8.79 -13.89 -10.33
N ARG A 290 8.63 -14.92 -9.49
CA ARG A 290 9.40 -15.11 -8.27
C ARG A 290 10.27 -16.34 -8.52
N LYS A 291 11.60 -16.15 -8.54
CA LYS A 291 12.60 -17.15 -8.88
C LYS A 291 13.42 -17.53 -7.67
N GLY A 292 13.39 -18.78 -7.29
CA GLY A 292 14.14 -19.39 -6.21
C GLY A 292 14.32 -20.88 -6.50
N ASP A 293 14.14 -21.74 -5.51
CA ASP A 293 14.13 -23.20 -5.71
C ASP A 293 13.05 -23.63 -6.71
N LYS A 294 11.99 -22.85 -6.79
CA LYS A 294 10.94 -22.97 -7.79
C LYS A 294 10.78 -21.65 -8.53
N THR A 295 10.08 -21.69 -9.65
CA THR A 295 9.66 -20.48 -10.37
C THR A 295 8.16 -20.36 -10.26
N LEU A 296 7.69 -19.25 -9.70
CA LEU A 296 6.28 -18.89 -9.62
C LEU A 296 6.02 -17.71 -10.55
N LEU A 297 4.96 -17.80 -11.34
CA LEU A 297 4.47 -16.68 -12.14
C LEU A 297 3.25 -16.08 -11.45
N VAL A 298 3.31 -14.79 -11.15
CA VAL A 298 2.21 -14.01 -10.60
C VAL A 298 1.65 -13.11 -11.68
N VAL A 299 0.35 -13.15 -11.92
CA VAL A 299 -0.32 -12.37 -12.98
C VAL A 299 -1.61 -11.77 -12.46
N GLY A 300 -1.79 -10.48 -12.68
CA GLY A 300 -3.04 -9.76 -12.46
C GLY A 300 -3.47 -9.05 -13.73
N ASN A 301 -4.66 -9.36 -14.22
CA ASN A 301 -5.24 -8.74 -15.40
C ASN A 301 -6.33 -7.75 -14.97
N TYR A 302 -6.06 -6.45 -15.15
CA TYR A 302 -7.01 -5.36 -14.90
C TYR A 302 -7.92 -5.06 -16.09
N GLN A 303 -7.75 -5.79 -17.21
CA GLN A 303 -8.60 -5.66 -18.38
C GLN A 303 -9.87 -6.48 -18.19
N LYS A 304 -10.97 -6.05 -18.84
CA LYS A 304 -12.24 -6.79 -18.82
C LYS A 304 -12.19 -8.04 -19.71
N GLU A 305 -11.32 -8.01 -20.72
CA GLU A 305 -11.17 -9.11 -21.66
C GLU A 305 -10.02 -10.05 -21.25
N PRO A 306 -10.17 -11.35 -21.49
CA PRO A 306 -9.08 -12.30 -21.29
C PRO A 306 -7.86 -11.96 -22.13
N GLN A 307 -6.68 -12.12 -21.56
CA GLN A 307 -5.40 -11.91 -22.24
C GLN A 307 -4.72 -13.25 -22.50
N THR A 308 -4.15 -13.39 -23.67
CA THR A 308 -3.33 -14.57 -24.04
C THR A 308 -1.86 -14.16 -24.03
N CYS A 309 -1.07 -14.81 -23.17
CA CYS A 309 0.37 -14.62 -23.08
C CYS A 309 1.11 -15.87 -23.54
N LEU A 310 2.19 -15.69 -24.29
CA LEU A 310 3.09 -16.79 -24.66
C LEU A 310 4.12 -16.99 -23.55
N LEU A 311 4.07 -18.14 -22.90
CA LEU A 311 5.11 -18.58 -21.97
C LEU A 311 6.15 -19.38 -22.76
N TYR A 312 7.36 -18.82 -22.91
CA TYR A 312 8.49 -19.60 -23.40
C TYR A 312 9.09 -20.36 -22.23
N THR A 313 8.78 -21.64 -22.12
CA THR A 313 9.53 -22.54 -21.25
C THR A 313 10.78 -22.95 -21.98
N SER A 314 11.96 -22.81 -21.38
CA SER A 314 13.16 -23.45 -21.93
C SER A 314 12.91 -24.96 -22.04
N PRO A 315 13.27 -25.57 -23.17
CA PRO A 315 13.13 -27.02 -23.29
C PRO A 315 13.90 -27.69 -22.15
N SER A 316 13.24 -28.64 -21.50
CA SER A 316 13.87 -29.43 -20.45
C SER A 316 15.16 -30.06 -21.01
N PRO A 317 16.29 -30.08 -20.26
CA PRO A 317 17.50 -30.77 -20.69
C PRO A 317 17.29 -32.26 -20.95
N ARG A 318 16.10 -32.79 -20.65
CA ARG A 318 15.72 -34.20 -20.85
C ARG A 318 14.87 -34.44 -22.09
N ASP A 319 14.48 -33.40 -22.84
CA ASP A 319 13.78 -33.61 -24.11
C ASP A 319 14.77 -34.17 -25.12
N PRO A 320 14.58 -35.38 -25.61
CA PRO A 320 15.48 -35.95 -26.61
C PRO A 320 15.41 -35.08 -27.88
N LYS A 321 16.56 -34.71 -28.40
CA LYS A 321 16.67 -34.07 -29.69
C LYS A 321 16.04 -35.00 -30.74
N THR A 322 14.89 -34.64 -31.24
CA THR A 322 14.37 -35.21 -32.49
C THR A 322 15.06 -34.58 -33.68
#